data_f59dd57d22eba9874333c58dccb65247
#
_entry.id   f59dd57d22eba9874333c58dccb65247
#
_cell.length_a   1.000
_cell.length_b   1.000
_cell.length_c   1.000
_cell.angle_alpha   90.00
_cell.angle_beta   90.00
_cell.angle_gamma   90.00
#
_symmetry.space_group_name_H-M   'P 1'
#
loop_
_entity.id
_entity.type
_entity.pdbx_description
1 polymer ?
#
loop_
_entity_poly.entity_id
_entity_poly.type
_entity_poly.pdbx_seq_one_letter_code
_entity_poly.pdbx_strand_id
1 'polypeptide(L)'
;MLIALALASPGCGGEDSGREPLTLALDFQPNPVHAGIYATLREDLDAEQGVELDVRVPSSSTDSLKLLAAGRADLAVVDIHDLGLARERGAEVVGLGALVQRPLAAVIARPEIRRPRELEGRRVGVTGLPSDEALLRAVVEDDGGDFERVRRVTIGFSAVPSMVAGRVDAVVSFWNAEGVALKQEDVPTREFRVDEYGAPRYPELVLVADRQSLEESSAELSAALAALRAGTRAALADRDAAVEDLVEASGAGESLVRAQLDAVAPALRPPVRLDREALRAWARFDARFGILESEPNVERAFPR
;
A
#
# COMPACT_ATOMS: atom_id res chain seq x y z
N MET A 1 -46.06 -21.59 -55.36
CA MET A 1 -46.08 -20.48 -54.39
C MET A 1 -45.68 -21.11 -53.05
N LEU A 2 -44.34 -21.09 -52.77
CA LEU A 2 -43.79 -21.64 -51.53
C LEU A 2 -43.51 -20.47 -50.59
N ILE A 3 -44.12 -20.47 -49.42
CA ILE A 3 -43.91 -19.52 -48.35
C ILE A 3 -42.77 -20.05 -47.47
N ALA A 4 -41.61 -19.37 -47.46
CA ALA A 4 -40.53 -19.66 -46.55
C ALA A 4 -40.75 -18.94 -45.21
N LEU A 5 -40.90 -19.72 -44.13
CA LEU A 5 -41.06 -19.25 -42.77
C LEU A 5 -39.65 -19.00 -42.19
N ALA A 6 -39.27 -17.76 -42.00
CA ALA A 6 -38.03 -17.39 -41.33
C ALA A 6 -38.22 -17.50 -39.80
N LEU A 7 -37.51 -18.44 -39.18
CA LEU A 7 -37.36 -18.55 -37.74
C LEU A 7 -36.35 -17.48 -37.29
N ALA A 8 -36.82 -16.47 -36.57
CA ALA A 8 -35.96 -15.52 -35.85
C ALA A 8 -35.55 -16.18 -34.52
N SER A 9 -34.26 -16.45 -34.38
CA SER A 9 -33.66 -16.81 -33.10
C SER A 9 -33.52 -15.55 -32.24
N PRO A 10 -33.96 -15.54 -30.98
CA PRO A 10 -33.60 -14.46 -30.09
C PRO A 10 -32.10 -14.63 -29.71
N GLY A 11 -31.28 -13.72 -30.19
CA GLY A 11 -29.90 -13.56 -29.70
C GLY A 11 -29.97 -13.12 -28.24
N CYS A 12 -29.39 -13.91 -27.35
CA CYS A 12 -29.00 -13.43 -26.02
C CYS A 12 -27.89 -12.39 -26.23
N GLY A 13 -28.27 -11.13 -26.33
CA GLY A 13 -27.34 -10.02 -26.14
C GLY A 13 -27.03 -9.96 -24.64
N GLY A 14 -25.80 -10.28 -24.25
CA GLY A 14 -25.27 -9.81 -22.98
C GLY A 14 -25.40 -8.28 -22.99
N GLU A 15 -26.06 -7.71 -21.99
CA GLU A 15 -26.05 -6.28 -21.77
C GLU A 15 -24.63 -5.88 -21.46
N ASP A 16 -23.91 -5.44 -22.46
CA ASP A 16 -22.69 -4.67 -22.32
C ASP A 16 -23.11 -3.40 -21.57
N SER A 17 -22.74 -3.28 -20.32
CA SER A 17 -23.26 -2.25 -19.41
C SER A 17 -22.82 -0.83 -19.79
N GLY A 18 -22.17 -0.62 -20.92
CA GLY A 18 -21.83 0.69 -21.51
C GLY A 18 -21.14 1.69 -20.57
N ARG A 19 -20.69 1.23 -19.40
CA ARG A 19 -19.91 2.01 -18.45
C ARG A 19 -18.43 1.79 -18.70
N GLU A 20 -17.67 2.88 -18.68
CA GLU A 20 -16.22 2.77 -18.71
C GLU A 20 -15.73 2.16 -17.39
N PRO A 21 -14.72 1.26 -17.41
CA PRO A 21 -14.18 0.66 -16.20
C PRO A 21 -13.50 1.73 -15.32
N LEU A 22 -13.62 1.58 -14.01
CA LEU A 22 -12.91 2.40 -13.04
C LEU A 22 -11.43 2.00 -13.02
N THR A 23 -10.55 2.92 -13.34
CA THR A 23 -9.11 2.68 -13.29
C THR A 23 -8.58 2.79 -11.86
N LEU A 24 -8.02 1.68 -11.35
CA LEU A 24 -7.33 1.61 -10.05
C LEU A 24 -5.82 1.53 -10.26
N ALA A 25 -5.09 2.60 -9.93
CA ALA A 25 -3.63 2.60 -9.96
C ALA A 25 -3.03 2.02 -8.67
N LEU A 26 -2.12 1.06 -8.78
CA LEU A 26 -1.35 0.55 -7.64
C LEU A 26 -0.27 1.55 -7.22
N ASP A 27 0.23 1.43 -5.98
CA ASP A 27 1.37 2.22 -5.48
C ASP A 27 2.72 1.72 -6.00
N PHE A 28 2.81 0.42 -6.27
CA PHE A 28 4.04 -0.25 -6.70
C PHE A 28 3.73 -1.47 -7.57
N GLN A 29 4.75 -2.29 -7.86
CA GLN A 29 4.57 -3.57 -8.52
C GLN A 29 3.64 -4.48 -7.71
N PRO A 30 2.86 -5.36 -8.35
CA PRO A 30 1.99 -6.32 -7.66
C PRO A 30 2.75 -7.07 -6.57
N ASN A 31 2.19 -7.07 -5.38
CA ASN A 31 2.77 -7.74 -4.21
C ASN A 31 1.67 -8.08 -3.19
N PRO A 32 1.94 -8.82 -2.11
CA PRO A 32 0.92 -9.31 -1.19
C PRO A 32 0.02 -8.27 -0.52
N VAL A 33 0.36 -6.99 -0.47
CA VAL A 33 -0.55 -5.95 0.03
C VAL A 33 -1.75 -5.76 -0.90
N HIS A 34 -1.62 -6.13 -2.18
CA HIS A 34 -2.65 -6.06 -3.22
C HIS A 34 -3.50 -7.33 -3.34
N ALA A 35 -3.32 -8.33 -2.48
CA ALA A 35 -4.02 -9.62 -2.57
C ALA A 35 -5.54 -9.48 -2.70
N GLY A 36 -6.13 -8.52 -1.96
CA GLY A 36 -7.56 -8.25 -2.04
C GLY A 36 -8.01 -7.67 -3.38
N ILE A 37 -7.15 -6.92 -4.07
CA ILE A 37 -7.43 -6.35 -5.39
C ILE A 37 -7.49 -7.47 -6.43
N TYR A 38 -6.50 -8.34 -6.46
CA TYR A 38 -6.45 -9.45 -7.43
C TYR A 38 -7.52 -10.50 -7.16
N ALA A 39 -7.83 -10.80 -5.90
CA ALA A 39 -8.97 -11.65 -5.57
C ALA A 39 -10.32 -11.04 -5.96
N THR A 40 -10.46 -9.71 -5.95
CA THR A 40 -11.65 -9.02 -6.48
C THR A 40 -11.85 -9.32 -7.96
N LEU A 41 -10.78 -9.22 -8.75
CA LEU A 41 -10.84 -9.47 -10.19
C LEU A 41 -11.08 -10.96 -10.51
N ARG A 42 -10.38 -11.88 -9.82
CA ARG A 42 -10.55 -13.33 -10.04
C ARG A 42 -11.97 -13.82 -9.80
N GLU A 43 -12.63 -13.26 -8.78
CA GLU A 43 -13.97 -13.70 -8.35
C GLU A 43 -15.09 -12.82 -8.92
N ASP A 44 -14.79 -11.91 -9.85
CA ASP A 44 -15.74 -10.95 -10.46
C ASP A 44 -16.56 -10.14 -9.42
N LEU A 45 -15.96 -9.87 -8.23
CA LEU A 45 -16.66 -9.21 -7.14
C LEU A 45 -16.94 -7.74 -7.41
N ASP A 46 -16.22 -7.11 -8.33
CA ASP A 46 -16.47 -5.77 -8.84
C ASP A 46 -17.74 -5.77 -9.72
N ALA A 47 -17.86 -6.74 -10.62
CA ALA A 47 -19.07 -6.92 -11.44
C ALA A 47 -20.33 -7.19 -10.57
N GLU A 48 -20.19 -7.97 -9.48
CA GLU A 48 -21.27 -8.16 -8.50
C GLU A 48 -21.74 -6.86 -7.84
N GLN A 49 -20.85 -5.87 -7.72
CA GLN A 49 -21.17 -4.54 -7.21
C GLN A 49 -21.61 -3.55 -8.31
N GLY A 50 -21.66 -3.99 -9.56
CA GLY A 50 -22.09 -3.19 -10.71
C GLY A 50 -21.01 -2.19 -11.20
N VAL A 51 -19.74 -2.49 -10.95
CA VAL A 51 -18.57 -1.75 -11.48
C VAL A 51 -17.62 -2.74 -12.14
N GLU A 52 -16.70 -2.22 -12.96
CA GLU A 52 -15.60 -2.96 -13.53
C GLU A 52 -14.29 -2.25 -13.15
N LEU A 53 -13.30 -2.98 -12.65
CA LEU A 53 -11.99 -2.43 -12.24
C LEU A 53 -10.92 -2.73 -13.29
N ASP A 54 -10.26 -1.69 -13.81
CA ASP A 54 -9.03 -1.78 -14.61
C ASP A 54 -7.83 -1.47 -13.71
N VAL A 55 -7.05 -2.49 -13.37
CA VAL A 55 -5.89 -2.33 -12.48
C VAL A 55 -4.65 -1.93 -13.26
N ARG A 56 -4.06 -0.80 -12.90
CA ARG A 56 -2.83 -0.27 -13.53
C ARG A 56 -1.65 -0.33 -12.60
N VAL A 57 -0.59 -0.95 -13.09
CA VAL A 57 0.71 -0.99 -12.42
C VAL A 57 1.50 0.27 -12.80
N PRO A 58 1.91 1.11 -11.84
CA PRO A 58 2.65 2.34 -12.12
C PRO A 58 4.11 2.02 -12.49
N SER A 59 4.76 2.97 -13.16
CA SER A 59 6.19 2.88 -13.47
C SER A 59 7.09 3.30 -12.30
N SER A 60 6.54 4.05 -11.32
CA SER A 60 7.20 4.45 -10.08
C SER A 60 6.17 4.67 -8.97
N SER A 61 6.59 4.64 -7.70
CA SER A 61 5.72 4.80 -6.54
C SER A 61 4.97 6.16 -6.47
N THR A 62 5.47 7.19 -7.14
CA THR A 62 4.80 8.50 -7.19
C THR A 62 3.86 8.67 -8.38
N ASP A 63 3.76 7.69 -9.27
CA ASP A 63 3.00 7.84 -10.51
C ASP A 63 1.49 7.70 -10.28
N SER A 64 1.05 6.95 -9.29
CA SER A 64 -0.37 6.79 -8.94
C SER A 64 -1.06 8.12 -8.62
N LEU A 65 -0.42 8.98 -7.82
CA LEU A 65 -0.93 10.33 -7.56
C LEU A 65 -0.93 11.21 -8.83
N LYS A 66 0.05 11.05 -9.71
CA LYS A 66 0.07 11.77 -11.00
C LYS A 66 -1.04 11.29 -11.94
N LEU A 67 -1.33 10.00 -11.95
CA LEU A 67 -2.44 9.44 -12.73
C LEU A 67 -3.78 9.99 -12.25
N LEU A 68 -4.02 10.04 -10.93
CA LEU A 68 -5.20 10.69 -10.33
C LEU A 68 -5.30 12.16 -10.74
N ALA A 69 -4.23 12.94 -10.53
CA ALA A 69 -4.21 14.36 -10.85
C ALA A 69 -4.41 14.66 -12.35
N ALA A 70 -4.08 13.70 -13.21
CA ALA A 70 -4.27 13.79 -14.66
C ALA A 70 -5.65 13.25 -15.13
N GLY A 71 -6.53 12.81 -14.22
CA GLY A 71 -7.81 12.15 -14.54
C GLY A 71 -7.63 10.83 -15.32
N ARG A 72 -6.52 10.14 -15.11
CA ARG A 72 -6.18 8.87 -15.77
C ARG A 72 -6.28 7.66 -14.82
N ALA A 73 -6.68 7.90 -13.60
CA ALA A 73 -7.10 6.91 -12.64
C ALA A 73 -8.24 7.51 -11.80
N ASP A 74 -9.20 6.68 -11.43
CA ASP A 74 -10.34 7.03 -10.58
C ASP A 74 -10.05 6.75 -9.12
N LEU A 75 -9.27 5.70 -8.88
CA LEU A 75 -8.75 5.27 -7.58
C LEU A 75 -7.24 5.06 -7.67
N ALA A 76 -6.56 5.27 -6.55
CA ALA A 76 -5.17 4.86 -6.42
C ALA A 76 -4.89 4.30 -5.03
N VAL A 77 -3.93 3.36 -4.96
CA VAL A 77 -3.27 2.99 -3.71
C VAL A 77 -2.10 3.94 -3.51
N VAL A 78 -1.99 4.51 -2.32
CA VAL A 78 -0.86 5.37 -1.96
C VAL A 78 -0.44 5.16 -0.51
N ASP A 79 0.83 5.43 -0.22
CA ASP A 79 1.33 5.58 1.13
C ASP A 79 0.64 6.77 1.81
N ILE A 80 0.29 6.63 3.09
CA ILE A 80 -0.45 7.68 3.81
C ILE A 80 0.36 8.97 3.99
N HIS A 81 1.69 8.87 4.10
CA HIS A 81 2.59 10.02 4.15
C HIS A 81 2.60 10.78 2.82
N ASP A 82 2.60 10.04 1.70
CA ASP A 82 2.52 10.62 0.35
C ASP A 82 1.18 11.31 0.10
N LEU A 83 0.06 10.76 0.63
CA LEU A 83 -1.24 11.45 0.63
C LEU A 83 -1.14 12.77 1.41
N GLY A 84 -0.54 12.77 2.60
CA GLY A 84 -0.32 13.97 3.39
C GLY A 84 0.47 15.03 2.64
N LEU A 85 1.62 14.65 2.09
CA LEU A 85 2.51 15.52 1.30
C LEU A 85 1.84 16.06 0.03
N ALA A 86 1.05 15.26 -0.68
CA ALA A 86 0.32 15.70 -1.86
C ALA A 86 -0.71 16.77 -1.49
N ARG A 87 -1.46 16.57 -0.40
CA ARG A 87 -2.44 17.52 0.09
C ARG A 87 -1.82 18.83 0.57
N GLU A 88 -0.68 18.77 1.25
CA GLU A 88 0.07 19.95 1.68
C GLU A 88 0.54 20.81 0.49
N ARG A 89 0.83 20.17 -0.64
CA ARG A 89 1.15 20.81 -1.92
C ARG A 89 -0.09 21.28 -2.72
N GLY A 90 -1.28 21.15 -2.13
CA GLY A 90 -2.54 21.63 -2.70
C GLY A 90 -3.29 20.60 -3.56
N ALA A 91 -2.91 19.33 -3.58
CA ALA A 91 -3.68 18.31 -4.28
C ALA A 91 -5.02 18.06 -3.55
N GLU A 92 -6.12 18.05 -4.30
CA GLU A 92 -7.46 17.80 -3.76
C GLU A 92 -7.81 16.30 -3.74
N VAL A 93 -6.85 15.47 -3.28
CA VAL A 93 -7.03 14.03 -3.11
C VAL A 93 -7.55 13.69 -1.71
N VAL A 94 -8.37 12.65 -1.62
CA VAL A 94 -9.02 12.20 -0.37
C VAL A 94 -8.89 10.70 -0.18
N GLY A 95 -8.67 10.27 1.06
CA GLY A 95 -8.60 8.84 1.42
C GLY A 95 -9.99 8.27 1.69
N LEU A 96 -10.31 7.15 1.06
CA LEU A 96 -11.61 6.50 1.10
C LEU A 96 -11.61 5.19 1.89
N GLY A 97 -10.47 4.52 2.00
CA GLY A 97 -10.32 3.24 2.70
C GLY A 97 -8.85 2.94 3.01
N ALA A 98 -8.60 2.12 4.02
CA ALA A 98 -7.26 1.66 4.33
C ALA A 98 -7.06 0.22 3.83
N LEU A 99 -6.12 0.02 2.92
CA LEU A 99 -5.76 -1.29 2.40
C LEU A 99 -4.92 -2.05 3.43
N VAL A 100 -3.95 -1.37 4.06
CA VAL A 100 -3.09 -1.91 5.11
C VAL A 100 -3.31 -1.12 6.41
N GLN A 101 -3.65 -1.81 7.50
CA GLN A 101 -4.17 -1.23 8.73
C GLN A 101 -3.11 -0.88 9.78
N ARG A 102 -1.83 -1.08 9.47
CA ARG A 102 -0.71 -0.76 10.38
C ARG A 102 0.54 -0.42 9.59
N PRO A 103 1.51 0.30 10.19
CA PRO A 103 2.79 0.57 9.57
C PRO A 103 3.50 -0.71 9.09
N LEU A 104 4.04 -0.66 7.89
CA LEU A 104 4.89 -1.70 7.31
C LEU A 104 6.37 -1.37 7.47
N ALA A 105 6.70 -0.10 7.72
CA ALA A 105 8.07 0.35 7.89
C ALA A 105 8.72 -0.24 9.14
N ALA A 106 9.99 -0.60 9.00
CA ALA A 106 10.87 -1.04 10.08
C ALA A 106 12.30 -0.63 9.79
N VAL A 107 13.11 -0.50 10.83
CA VAL A 107 14.57 -0.54 10.68
C VAL A 107 14.98 -2.00 10.78
N ILE A 108 15.40 -2.56 9.65
CA ILE A 108 15.86 -3.95 9.54
C ILE A 108 17.38 -3.94 9.66
N ALA A 109 17.88 -4.43 10.77
CA ALA A 109 19.30 -4.33 11.15
C ALA A 109 19.97 -5.71 11.20
N ARG A 110 21.30 -5.73 11.13
CA ARG A 110 22.09 -6.92 11.41
C ARG A 110 21.90 -7.38 12.84
N PRO A 111 22.01 -8.70 13.14
CA PRO A 111 21.61 -9.27 14.44
C PRO A 111 22.45 -8.80 15.63
N GLU A 112 23.67 -8.30 15.40
CA GLU A 112 24.51 -7.69 16.43
C GLU A 112 23.98 -6.36 16.96
N ILE A 113 23.14 -5.65 16.18
CA ILE A 113 22.41 -4.45 16.59
C ILE A 113 21.16 -4.93 17.31
N ARG A 114 21.17 -4.89 18.63
CA ARG A 114 20.15 -5.52 19.48
C ARG A 114 18.99 -4.58 19.82
N ARG A 115 19.21 -3.27 19.70
CA ARG A 115 18.26 -2.23 20.03
C ARG A 115 18.53 -0.96 19.20
N PRO A 116 17.51 -0.11 18.95
CA PRO A 116 17.63 1.03 18.05
C PRO A 116 18.77 2.01 18.35
N ARG A 117 19.04 2.35 19.61
CA ARG A 117 20.14 3.28 19.94
C ARG A 117 21.54 2.77 19.52
N GLU A 118 21.69 1.47 19.26
CA GLU A 118 22.95 0.91 18.77
C GLU A 118 23.19 1.18 17.28
N LEU A 119 22.24 1.84 16.60
CA LEU A 119 22.39 2.37 15.25
C LEU A 119 23.32 3.60 15.21
N GLU A 120 23.61 4.24 16.34
CA GLU A 120 24.60 5.30 16.41
C GLU A 120 25.96 4.87 15.83
N GLY A 121 26.49 5.66 14.91
CA GLY A 121 27.72 5.36 14.18
C GLY A 121 27.61 4.28 13.12
N ARG A 122 26.46 3.61 12.97
CA ARG A 122 26.21 2.59 11.95
C ARG A 122 25.74 3.23 10.63
N ARG A 123 25.97 2.51 9.53
CA ARG A 123 25.47 2.89 8.21
C ARG A 123 24.04 2.35 8.05
N VAL A 124 23.07 3.26 7.94
CA VAL A 124 21.67 2.91 7.72
C VAL A 124 21.27 3.35 6.32
N GLY A 125 20.83 2.39 5.51
CA GLY A 125 20.33 2.64 4.17
C GLY A 125 18.93 3.24 4.24
N VAL A 126 18.70 4.30 3.46
CA VAL A 126 17.41 4.99 3.29
C VAL A 126 17.09 5.13 1.82
N THR A 127 15.81 5.21 1.43
CA THR A 127 15.42 5.41 0.03
C THR A 127 15.75 6.83 -0.43
N GLY A 128 15.73 7.79 0.47
CA GLY A 128 15.84 9.23 0.22
C GLY A 128 14.49 9.94 0.21
N LEU A 129 13.40 9.24 0.56
CA LEU A 129 12.10 9.85 0.80
C LEU A 129 12.10 10.59 2.15
N PRO A 130 11.33 11.68 2.29
CA PRO A 130 11.24 12.43 3.55
C PRO A 130 10.78 11.59 4.75
N SER A 131 9.88 10.63 4.54
CA SER A 131 9.35 9.74 5.56
C SER A 131 10.42 8.83 6.18
N ASP A 132 11.41 8.35 5.42
CA ASP A 132 12.45 7.44 5.92
C ASP A 132 13.25 8.02 7.08
N GLU A 133 13.68 9.28 6.94
CA GLU A 133 14.47 9.94 8.00
C GLU A 133 13.63 10.18 9.25
N ALA A 134 12.37 10.54 9.09
CA ALA A 134 11.44 10.75 10.18
C ALA A 134 11.16 9.43 10.94
N LEU A 135 10.91 8.35 10.22
CA LEU A 135 10.69 7.02 10.78
C LEU A 135 11.94 6.48 11.49
N LEU A 136 13.12 6.63 10.87
CA LEU A 136 14.38 6.25 11.50
C LEU A 136 14.65 7.07 12.77
N ARG A 137 14.40 8.39 12.73
CA ARG A 137 14.51 9.27 13.89
C ARG A 137 13.59 8.81 15.02
N ALA A 138 12.32 8.54 14.70
CA ALA A 138 11.35 8.08 15.70
C ALA A 138 11.82 6.80 16.40
N VAL A 139 12.30 5.82 15.62
CA VAL A 139 12.80 4.54 16.16
C VAL A 139 14.02 4.71 17.04
N VAL A 140 14.99 5.53 16.63
CA VAL A 140 16.24 5.75 17.38
C VAL A 140 15.99 6.53 18.66
N GLU A 141 15.21 7.61 18.59
CA GLU A 141 14.92 8.48 19.73
C GLU A 141 14.03 7.81 20.77
N ASP A 142 13.09 6.94 20.37
CA ASP A 142 12.24 6.17 21.28
C ASP A 142 13.06 5.28 22.24
N ASP A 143 14.17 4.73 21.76
CA ASP A 143 15.12 3.95 22.56
C ASP A 143 16.20 4.82 23.24
N GLY A 144 16.08 6.14 23.20
CA GLY A 144 17.01 7.09 23.82
C GLY A 144 18.34 7.23 23.10
N GLY A 145 18.39 6.93 21.81
CA GLY A 145 19.55 7.15 20.94
C GLY A 145 19.56 8.54 20.31
N ASP A 146 20.70 8.93 19.77
CA ASP A 146 20.92 10.18 19.05
C ASP A 146 20.88 9.93 17.54
N PHE A 147 19.79 10.35 16.88
CA PHE A 147 19.59 10.21 15.44
C PHE A 147 20.71 10.89 14.63
N GLU A 148 21.23 12.04 15.09
CA GLU A 148 22.27 12.77 14.35
C GLU A 148 23.61 12.00 14.30
N ARG A 149 23.79 11.00 15.15
CA ARG A 149 24.94 10.10 15.14
C ARG A 149 24.79 8.90 14.20
N VAL A 150 23.60 8.70 13.61
CA VAL A 150 23.36 7.65 12.62
C VAL A 150 23.93 8.07 11.26
N ARG A 151 24.67 7.19 10.60
CA ARG A 151 25.24 7.45 9.26
C ARG A 151 24.24 7.01 8.19
N ARG A 152 23.44 7.94 7.69
CA ARG A 152 22.46 7.68 6.64
C ARG A 152 23.14 7.55 5.28
N VAL A 153 22.75 6.52 4.51
CA VAL A 153 23.28 6.24 3.16
C VAL A 153 22.09 6.09 2.22
N THR A 154 21.94 6.97 1.26
CA THR A 154 20.89 6.86 0.25
C THR A 154 21.19 5.67 -0.67
N ILE A 155 20.31 4.67 -0.66
CA ILE A 155 20.40 3.42 -1.44
C ILE A 155 19.24 3.25 -2.43
N GLY A 156 18.29 4.19 -2.48
CA GLY A 156 17.04 4.01 -3.23
C GLY A 156 16.30 2.74 -2.77
N PHE A 157 15.70 2.03 -3.71
CA PHE A 157 14.96 0.78 -3.44
C PHE A 157 15.84 -0.49 -3.44
N SER A 158 17.15 -0.37 -3.15
CA SER A 158 18.08 -1.50 -3.15
C SER A 158 18.44 -2.01 -1.75
N ALA A 159 17.42 -2.11 -0.85
CA ALA A 159 17.61 -2.53 0.53
C ALA A 159 18.20 -3.97 0.63
N VAL A 160 17.58 -4.95 0.00
CA VAL A 160 18.03 -6.35 0.02
C VAL A 160 19.45 -6.49 -0.54
N PRO A 161 19.78 -6.05 -1.77
CA PRO A 161 21.14 -6.13 -2.29
C PRO A 161 22.17 -5.38 -1.43
N SER A 162 21.80 -4.26 -0.80
CA SER A 162 22.70 -3.49 0.05
C SER A 162 23.02 -4.20 1.36
N MET A 163 22.05 -4.87 1.96
CA MET A 163 22.23 -5.71 3.15
C MET A 163 23.05 -6.96 2.85
N VAL A 164 22.72 -7.68 1.77
CA VAL A 164 23.45 -8.89 1.33
C VAL A 164 24.92 -8.56 1.07
N ALA A 165 25.20 -7.46 0.35
CA ALA A 165 26.56 -7.05 0.03
C ALA A 165 27.33 -6.42 1.20
N GLY A 166 26.72 -6.24 2.38
CA GLY A 166 27.36 -5.61 3.53
C GLY A 166 27.69 -4.11 3.35
N ARG A 167 27.00 -3.43 2.43
CA ARG A 167 27.20 -2.00 2.19
C ARG A 167 26.66 -1.16 3.33
N VAL A 168 25.61 -1.64 3.99
CA VAL A 168 24.95 -1.01 5.13
C VAL A 168 24.79 -2.00 6.28
N ASP A 169 24.63 -1.48 7.48
CA ASP A 169 24.49 -2.25 8.71
C ASP A 169 23.01 -2.44 9.10
N ALA A 170 22.14 -1.56 8.58
CA ALA A 170 20.69 -1.63 8.66
C ALA A 170 20.07 -0.90 7.46
N VAL A 171 18.76 -1.09 7.25
CA VAL A 171 17.95 -0.37 6.25
C VAL A 171 16.62 0.05 6.84
N VAL A 172 16.08 1.20 6.41
CA VAL A 172 14.67 1.53 6.56
C VAL A 172 13.94 0.87 5.40
N SER A 173 13.01 -0.03 5.69
CA SER A 173 12.33 -0.83 4.67
C SER A 173 11.09 -1.49 5.25
N PHE A 174 10.34 -2.24 4.44
CA PHE A 174 9.12 -2.90 4.88
C PHE A 174 9.40 -4.30 5.42
N TRP A 175 8.94 -4.56 6.66
CA TRP A 175 9.16 -5.85 7.32
C TRP A 175 8.47 -7.03 6.61
N ASN A 176 7.34 -6.78 5.92
CA ASN A 176 6.60 -7.79 5.17
C ASN A 176 7.15 -8.06 3.76
N ALA A 177 7.94 -7.18 3.21
CA ALA A 177 8.53 -7.28 1.88
C ALA A 177 10.03 -7.60 1.98
N GLU A 178 10.87 -6.59 2.20
CA GLU A 178 12.33 -6.77 2.28
C GLU A 178 12.76 -7.59 3.50
N GLY A 179 12.04 -7.45 4.64
CA GLY A 179 12.32 -8.28 5.82
C GLY A 179 12.13 -9.77 5.54
N VAL A 180 11.08 -10.13 4.81
CA VAL A 180 10.83 -11.51 4.38
C VAL A 180 11.84 -11.95 3.33
N ALA A 181 12.14 -11.09 2.34
CA ALA A 181 13.12 -11.40 1.30
C ALA A 181 14.51 -11.67 1.88
N LEU A 182 14.98 -10.86 2.83
CA LEU A 182 16.26 -11.08 3.52
C LEU A 182 16.28 -12.41 4.28
N LYS A 183 15.17 -12.81 4.90
CA LYS A 183 15.06 -14.12 5.57
C LYS A 183 15.15 -15.29 4.56
N GLN A 184 14.59 -15.12 3.37
CA GLN A 184 14.68 -16.14 2.30
C GLN A 184 16.08 -16.23 1.67
N GLU A 185 16.83 -15.13 1.68
CA GLU A 185 18.25 -15.10 1.28
C GLU A 185 19.20 -15.56 2.41
N ASP A 186 18.68 -16.18 3.47
CA ASP A 186 19.43 -16.61 4.66
C ASP A 186 20.29 -15.47 5.29
N VAL A 187 19.85 -14.22 5.17
CA VAL A 187 20.47 -13.07 5.81
C VAL A 187 19.87 -12.85 7.20
N PRO A 188 20.60 -13.14 8.29
CA PRO A 188 20.08 -12.93 9.63
C PRO A 188 19.85 -11.43 9.88
N THR A 189 18.64 -11.09 10.34
CA THR A 189 18.28 -9.71 10.65
C THR A 189 17.45 -9.61 11.93
N ARG A 190 17.36 -8.40 12.46
CA ARG A 190 16.44 -7.98 13.52
C ARG A 190 15.60 -6.83 13.00
N GLU A 191 14.30 -6.89 13.24
CA GLU A 191 13.35 -5.86 12.85
C GLU A 191 13.03 -4.97 14.06
N PHE A 192 13.13 -3.65 13.88
CA PHE A 192 12.59 -2.64 14.77
C PHE A 192 11.43 -1.97 14.06
N ARG A 193 10.22 -2.50 14.26
CA ARG A 193 9.01 -2.00 13.60
C ARG A 193 8.64 -0.65 14.17
N VAL A 194 8.30 0.30 13.30
CA VAL A 194 8.10 1.69 13.73
C VAL A 194 6.96 1.82 14.74
N ASP A 195 5.90 1.02 14.63
CA ASP A 195 4.76 1.01 15.56
C ASP A 195 5.02 0.27 16.90
N GLU A 196 6.23 -0.26 17.07
CA GLU A 196 6.76 -0.78 18.33
C GLU A 196 7.81 0.15 18.92
N TYR A 197 8.26 1.16 18.15
CA TYR A 197 9.30 2.13 18.48
C TYR A 197 8.92 3.53 18.01
N GLY A 198 8.17 4.25 18.82
CA GLY A 198 7.91 5.69 18.69
C GLY A 198 6.84 6.13 17.71
N ALA A 199 6.47 5.34 16.70
CA ALA A 199 5.35 5.65 15.83
C ALA A 199 4.03 5.07 16.37
N PRO A 200 2.90 5.72 16.15
CA PRO A 200 1.59 5.14 16.45
C PRO A 200 1.21 4.07 15.42
N ARG A 201 0.17 3.30 15.71
CA ARG A 201 -0.48 2.52 14.66
C ARG A 201 -1.30 3.45 13.78
N TYR A 202 -0.98 3.46 12.48
CA TYR A 202 -1.70 4.16 11.41
C TYR A 202 -1.80 3.26 10.18
N PRO A 203 -2.76 3.52 9.27
CA PRO A 203 -2.81 2.78 8.00
C PRO A 203 -1.57 3.11 7.16
N GLU A 204 -0.86 2.10 6.67
CA GLU A 204 0.28 2.33 5.76
C GLU A 204 -0.18 2.72 4.37
N LEU A 205 -1.03 1.88 3.76
CA LEU A 205 -1.54 2.10 2.41
C LEU A 205 -3.02 2.42 2.44
N VAL A 206 -3.39 3.47 1.73
CA VAL A 206 -4.76 3.95 1.63
C VAL A 206 -5.24 4.01 0.19
N LEU A 207 -6.53 3.73 -0.01
CA LEU A 207 -7.23 3.95 -1.26
C LEU A 207 -7.66 5.41 -1.32
N VAL A 208 -7.28 6.11 -2.37
CA VAL A 208 -7.56 7.53 -2.56
C VAL A 208 -8.24 7.79 -3.90
N ALA A 209 -9.01 8.87 -3.96
CA ALA A 209 -9.58 9.43 -5.18
C ALA A 209 -9.39 10.95 -5.20
N ASP A 210 -9.59 11.56 -6.35
CA ASP A 210 -9.76 13.00 -6.42
C ASP A 210 -11.08 13.41 -5.76
N ARG A 211 -11.12 14.59 -5.12
CA ARG A 211 -12.32 15.09 -4.43
C ARG A 211 -13.49 15.32 -5.39
N GLN A 212 -13.21 15.83 -6.59
CA GLN A 212 -14.24 16.04 -7.59
C GLN A 212 -14.84 14.70 -8.04
N SER A 213 -14.00 13.69 -8.28
CA SER A 213 -14.46 12.34 -8.62
C SER A 213 -15.33 11.75 -7.51
N LEU A 214 -14.99 11.99 -6.23
CA LEU A 214 -15.84 11.56 -5.11
C LEU A 214 -17.22 12.22 -5.13
N GLU A 215 -17.32 13.48 -5.54
CA GLU A 215 -18.60 14.21 -5.63
C GLU A 215 -19.43 13.75 -6.85
N GLU A 216 -18.79 13.46 -7.97
CA GLU A 216 -19.44 13.10 -9.24
C GLU A 216 -19.77 11.60 -9.34
N SER A 217 -18.94 10.71 -8.77
CA SER A 217 -19.01 9.25 -8.93
C SER A 217 -19.03 8.51 -7.57
N SER A 218 -19.66 9.08 -6.56
CA SER A 218 -19.63 8.52 -5.19
C SER A 218 -20.24 7.12 -5.09
N ALA A 219 -21.23 6.80 -5.93
CA ALA A 219 -21.88 5.49 -5.95
C ALA A 219 -20.92 4.41 -6.50
N GLU A 220 -20.26 4.70 -7.61
CA GLU A 220 -19.27 3.83 -8.26
C GLU A 220 -18.06 3.59 -7.36
N LEU A 221 -17.52 4.65 -6.77
CA LEU A 221 -16.40 4.55 -5.81
C LEU A 221 -16.78 3.74 -4.57
N SER A 222 -18.02 3.90 -4.06
CA SER A 222 -18.53 3.11 -2.94
C SER A 222 -18.68 1.63 -3.30
N ALA A 223 -19.14 1.32 -4.51
CA ALA A 223 -19.25 -0.03 -5.05
C ALA A 223 -17.85 -0.66 -5.19
N ALA A 224 -16.87 0.06 -5.75
CA ALA A 224 -15.48 -0.39 -5.83
C ALA A 224 -14.89 -0.70 -4.45
N LEU A 225 -15.10 0.17 -3.45
CA LEU A 225 -14.65 -0.09 -2.08
C LEU A 225 -15.35 -1.32 -1.45
N ALA A 226 -16.62 -1.57 -1.79
CA ALA A 226 -17.34 -2.76 -1.33
C ALA A 226 -16.76 -4.03 -1.96
N ALA A 227 -16.47 -4.01 -3.26
CA ALA A 227 -15.82 -5.08 -3.99
C ALA A 227 -14.41 -5.38 -3.41
N LEU A 228 -13.56 -4.38 -3.24
CA LEU A 228 -12.22 -4.52 -2.66
C LEU A 228 -12.27 -5.05 -1.21
N ARG A 229 -13.30 -4.69 -0.45
CA ARG A 229 -13.53 -5.26 0.89
C ARG A 229 -13.90 -6.74 0.82
N ALA A 230 -14.71 -7.14 -0.14
CA ALA A 230 -15.07 -8.54 -0.39
C ALA A 230 -13.84 -9.33 -0.86
N GLY A 231 -13.09 -8.83 -1.85
CA GLY A 231 -11.87 -9.44 -2.36
C GLY A 231 -10.80 -9.60 -1.29
N THR A 232 -10.62 -8.62 -0.40
CA THR A 232 -9.69 -8.78 0.73
C THR A 232 -10.13 -9.90 1.67
N ARG A 233 -11.45 -10.08 1.90
CA ARG A 233 -11.94 -11.23 2.68
C ARG A 233 -11.70 -12.55 1.96
N ALA A 234 -11.94 -12.61 0.65
CA ALA A 234 -11.70 -13.78 -0.18
C ALA A 234 -10.21 -14.17 -0.16
N ALA A 235 -9.28 -13.24 -0.43
CA ALA A 235 -7.84 -13.48 -0.37
C ALA A 235 -7.37 -13.99 1.00
N LEU A 236 -7.98 -13.50 2.09
CA LEU A 236 -7.63 -13.93 3.46
C LEU A 236 -8.28 -15.27 3.84
N ALA A 237 -9.34 -15.70 3.15
CA ALA A 237 -10.00 -16.98 3.32
C ALA A 237 -9.31 -18.08 2.51
N ASP A 238 -8.91 -17.78 1.27
CA ASP A 238 -8.18 -18.68 0.37
C ASP A 238 -6.83 -18.03 -0.01
N ARG A 239 -5.82 -18.28 0.81
CA ARG A 239 -4.47 -17.74 0.58
C ARG A 239 -3.73 -18.43 -0.55
N ASP A 240 -4.07 -19.68 -0.84
CA ASP A 240 -3.42 -20.42 -1.94
C ASP A 240 -3.80 -19.80 -3.27
N ALA A 241 -5.07 -19.57 -3.52
CA ALA A 241 -5.54 -18.86 -4.70
C ALA A 241 -5.00 -17.41 -4.75
N ALA A 242 -4.94 -16.69 -3.63
CA ALA A 242 -4.36 -15.34 -3.60
C ALA A 242 -2.86 -15.33 -3.91
N VAL A 243 -2.12 -16.37 -3.55
CA VAL A 243 -0.70 -16.54 -3.94
C VAL A 243 -0.59 -16.77 -5.44
N GLU A 244 -1.44 -17.63 -6.03
CA GLU A 244 -1.46 -17.88 -7.47
C GLU A 244 -1.72 -16.59 -8.26
N ASP A 245 -2.72 -15.80 -7.88
CA ASP A 245 -3.03 -14.49 -8.49
C ASP A 245 -1.81 -13.55 -8.45
N LEU A 246 -1.15 -13.47 -7.30
CA LEU A 246 -0.02 -12.57 -7.12
C LEU A 246 1.25 -13.04 -7.85
N VAL A 247 1.47 -14.33 -7.95
CA VAL A 247 2.58 -14.92 -8.74
C VAL A 247 2.36 -14.60 -10.21
N GLU A 248 1.14 -14.77 -10.72
CA GLU A 248 0.81 -14.44 -12.11
C GLU A 248 1.01 -12.95 -12.39
N ALA A 249 0.50 -12.09 -11.51
CA ALA A 249 0.55 -10.64 -11.69
C ALA A 249 1.96 -10.06 -11.54
N SER A 250 2.79 -10.60 -10.64
CA SER A 250 4.12 -10.06 -10.32
C SER A 250 5.28 -10.76 -11.03
N GLY A 251 5.11 -12.00 -11.43
CA GLY A 251 6.19 -12.86 -11.88
C GLY A 251 7.18 -13.28 -10.78
N ALA A 252 6.87 -12.99 -9.51
CA ALA A 252 7.72 -13.35 -8.38
C ALA A 252 7.60 -14.85 -8.02
N GLY A 253 8.61 -15.38 -7.33
CA GLY A 253 8.60 -16.79 -6.92
C GLY A 253 7.51 -17.07 -5.86
N GLU A 254 6.78 -18.18 -6.01
CA GLU A 254 5.67 -18.58 -5.13
C GLU A 254 6.06 -18.59 -3.64
N SER A 255 7.22 -19.15 -3.30
CA SER A 255 7.70 -19.22 -1.91
C SER A 255 7.83 -17.83 -1.28
N LEU A 256 8.33 -16.85 -2.03
CA LEU A 256 8.46 -15.47 -1.56
C LEU A 256 7.09 -14.82 -1.38
N VAL A 257 6.22 -14.92 -2.39
CA VAL A 257 4.86 -14.36 -2.35
C VAL A 257 4.08 -14.93 -1.17
N ARG A 258 4.13 -16.25 -0.98
CA ARG A 258 3.46 -16.93 0.15
C ARG A 258 3.96 -16.42 1.51
N ALA A 259 5.28 -16.39 1.70
CA ALA A 259 5.86 -15.91 2.95
C ALA A 259 5.53 -14.43 3.23
N GLN A 260 5.53 -13.59 2.21
CA GLN A 260 5.14 -12.18 2.33
C GLN A 260 3.64 -12.01 2.62
N LEU A 261 2.77 -12.83 1.97
CA LEU A 261 1.33 -12.80 2.23
C LEU A 261 1.03 -13.26 3.67
N ASP A 262 1.67 -14.33 4.14
CA ASP A 262 1.52 -14.79 5.52
C ASP A 262 1.95 -13.72 6.53
N ALA A 263 3.03 -13.01 6.23
CA ALA A 263 3.50 -11.91 7.08
C ALA A 263 2.52 -10.74 7.11
N VAL A 264 1.98 -10.30 5.97
CA VAL A 264 1.14 -9.09 5.89
C VAL A 264 -0.34 -9.34 6.20
N ALA A 265 -0.84 -10.58 6.07
CA ALA A 265 -2.26 -10.90 6.21
C ALA A 265 -2.94 -10.37 7.48
N PRO A 266 -2.28 -10.33 8.68
CA PRO A 266 -2.87 -9.69 9.85
C PRO A 266 -3.08 -8.18 9.69
N ALA A 267 -2.22 -7.50 8.90
CA ALA A 267 -2.29 -6.06 8.66
C ALA A 267 -3.37 -5.67 7.63
N LEU A 268 -3.91 -6.62 6.87
CA LEU A 268 -5.03 -6.40 5.96
C LEU A 268 -6.41 -6.44 6.68
N ARG A 269 -6.42 -6.60 8.00
CA ARG A 269 -7.65 -6.67 8.82
C ARG A 269 -7.80 -5.45 9.72
N PRO A 270 -9.01 -4.89 9.84
CA PRO A 270 -10.24 -5.17 9.08
C PRO A 270 -10.17 -4.60 7.65
N PRO A 271 -10.72 -5.32 6.62
CA PRO A 271 -10.58 -4.91 5.22
C PRO A 271 -11.17 -3.54 4.91
N VAL A 272 -10.39 -2.70 4.23
CA VAL A 272 -10.79 -1.40 3.64
C VAL A 272 -11.52 -0.49 4.64
N ARG A 273 -11.10 -0.51 5.92
CA ARG A 273 -11.71 0.30 6.98
C ARG A 273 -10.80 1.49 7.32
N LEU A 274 -11.41 2.64 7.58
CA LEU A 274 -10.73 3.78 8.17
C LEU A 274 -10.98 3.82 9.69
N ASP A 275 -9.91 3.93 10.46
CA ASP A 275 -9.96 4.17 11.90
C ASP A 275 -9.60 5.64 12.17
N ARG A 276 -10.56 6.42 12.65
CA ARG A 276 -10.39 7.86 12.89
C ARG A 276 -9.37 8.19 13.96
N GLU A 277 -9.21 7.35 14.96
CA GLU A 277 -8.21 7.54 16.01
C GLU A 277 -6.80 7.30 15.45
N ALA A 278 -6.63 6.22 14.68
CA ALA A 278 -5.38 5.93 13.98
C ALA A 278 -4.99 7.04 13.00
N LEU A 279 -5.95 7.59 12.24
CA LEU A 279 -5.69 8.70 11.32
C LEU A 279 -5.28 9.99 12.06
N ARG A 280 -5.89 10.30 13.21
CA ARG A 280 -5.44 11.45 14.02
C ARG A 280 -4.07 11.21 14.64
N ALA A 281 -3.75 9.97 15.01
CA ALA A 281 -2.43 9.63 15.52
C ALA A 281 -1.36 9.78 14.43
N TRP A 282 -1.63 9.33 13.19
CA TRP A 282 -0.81 9.60 12.02
C TRP A 282 -0.58 11.10 11.80
N ALA A 283 -1.65 11.89 11.76
CA ALA A 283 -1.56 13.32 11.52
C ALA A 283 -0.62 14.04 12.51
N ARG A 284 -0.75 13.71 13.81
CA ARG A 284 0.15 14.24 14.85
C ARG A 284 1.59 13.75 14.71
N PHE A 285 1.78 12.48 14.31
CA PHE A 285 3.09 11.90 14.11
C PHE A 285 3.83 12.58 12.96
N ASP A 286 3.19 12.73 11.80
CA ASP A 286 3.80 13.35 10.63
C ASP A 286 4.20 14.80 10.89
N ALA A 287 3.36 15.58 11.57
CA ALA A 287 3.68 16.94 11.97
C ALA A 287 4.82 16.98 13.00
N ARG A 288 4.80 16.09 14.00
CA ARG A 288 5.83 16.02 15.04
C ARG A 288 7.23 15.73 14.50
N PHE A 289 7.32 14.79 13.55
CA PHE A 289 8.60 14.34 12.99
C PHE A 289 8.99 15.08 11.71
N GLY A 290 8.21 16.08 11.28
CA GLY A 290 8.53 16.94 10.15
C GLY A 290 8.38 16.25 8.79
N ILE A 291 7.57 15.20 8.69
CA ILE A 291 7.12 14.67 7.40
C ILE A 291 6.21 15.72 6.74
N LEU A 292 5.30 16.29 7.54
CA LEU A 292 4.43 17.40 7.14
C LEU A 292 4.79 18.67 7.95
N GLU A 293 4.61 19.84 7.35
CA GLU A 293 4.84 21.14 8.00
C GLU A 293 3.85 21.41 9.16
N SER A 294 2.65 20.85 9.04
CA SER A 294 1.60 21.00 10.04
C SER A 294 0.70 19.77 10.13
N GLU A 295 -0.04 19.64 11.24
CA GLU A 295 -1.01 18.58 11.44
C GLU A 295 -2.15 18.68 10.41
N PRO A 296 -2.33 17.67 9.50
CA PRO A 296 -3.36 17.72 8.49
C PRO A 296 -4.77 17.59 9.12
N ASN A 297 -5.74 18.25 8.52
CA ASN A 297 -7.15 18.11 8.90
C ASN A 297 -7.67 16.74 8.43
N VAL A 298 -7.76 15.79 9.35
CA VAL A 298 -8.18 14.39 9.08
C VAL A 298 -9.59 14.32 8.48
N GLU A 299 -10.52 15.18 8.90
CA GLU A 299 -11.89 15.16 8.41
C GLU A 299 -11.98 15.63 6.94
N ARG A 300 -11.07 16.53 6.53
CA ARG A 300 -10.96 16.97 5.13
C ARG A 300 -10.16 15.97 4.27
N ALA A 301 -9.15 15.32 4.86
CA ALA A 301 -8.32 14.34 4.16
C ALA A 301 -9.05 13.01 3.96
N PHE A 302 -9.92 12.64 4.88
CA PHE A 302 -10.69 11.38 4.88
C PHE A 302 -12.17 11.71 5.15
N PRO A 303 -12.96 12.12 4.15
CA PRO A 303 -14.39 12.40 4.31
C PRO A 303 -15.16 11.14 4.75
N ARG A 304 -16.43 11.33 5.21
CA ARG A 304 -17.32 10.23 5.60
C ARG A 304 -18.11 9.71 4.43
#